data_82db2c9ab5530bcd8510647dcd3e4f2f
#
_entry.id   82db2c9ab5530bcd8510647dcd3e4f2f
#
_cell.length_a   1.000
_cell.length_b   1.000
_cell.length_c   1.000
_cell.angle_alpha   90.00
_cell.angle_beta   90.00
_cell.angle_gamma   90.00
#
_symmetry.space_group_name_H-M   'P 1'
#
loop_
_entity.id
_entity.type
_entity.pdbx_description
1 polymer ?
#
loop_
_entity_poly.entity_id
_entity_poly.type
_entity_poly.pdbx_seq_one_letter_code
_entity_poly.pdbx_strand_id
1 'polypeptide(L)'
;MTYAVLAAATSNRKQILMEKIIEPISKELLKAELTEDKRLRHTNRGGNDLYIIDAHDSPNVMQEIGRLREIAFRASGGGTGLSVDIDEYDTMEVPYKQLGVWNPDAEEIIGGYRYIHGSDVRFDDKGQPILATSHMFHFSEKFIQEYLPRTLELGRSFVAVEYQSSRADTKGLFALDNLIDGLAALTVVLPDAEYFFGKMTMYPSYDRLARDMILYFLDKHFGDRRHMVSAYHPLFLEHNPQQFRELFVESDFKQDYRILNSEVRKRGCNIPPLVNAYMNLSPTMLVFGTAINHEFGEVEETGILISVNELHEDKRKRHILSFVEERPEFKKRVRGAKVLFPFRKKR
;
A
#
# COMPACT_ATOMS: atom_id res chain seq x y z
N MET A 1 25.80 42.13 -22.75
CA MET A 1 26.17 41.73 -21.37
C MET A 1 24.91 41.63 -20.53
N THR A 2 24.65 40.57 -19.83
CA THR A 2 23.56 40.25 -18.88
C THR A 2 22.61 39.15 -19.33
N TYR A 3 23.12 37.91 -19.49
CA TYR A 3 22.29 36.70 -19.49
C TYR A 3 23.04 35.49 -18.85
N ALA A 4 24.03 35.74 -18.03
CA ALA A 4 24.93 34.69 -17.47
C ALA A 4 24.91 34.58 -15.93
N VAL A 5 23.91 35.15 -15.22
CA VAL A 5 23.93 35.18 -13.74
C VAL A 5 22.71 34.45 -13.12
N LEU A 6 21.79 33.87 -13.89
CA LEU A 6 20.62 33.18 -13.34
C LEU A 6 20.69 31.64 -13.35
N ALA A 7 21.84 31.05 -13.67
CA ALA A 7 22.01 29.59 -13.72
C ALA A 7 22.79 28.97 -12.53
N ALA A 8 23.02 29.73 -11.46
CA ALA A 8 23.83 29.25 -10.32
C ALA A 8 23.07 29.09 -8.99
N ALA A 9 21.74 29.07 -9.01
CA ALA A 9 20.93 29.05 -7.78
C ALA A 9 20.00 27.81 -7.64
N THR A 10 20.36 26.67 -8.22
CA THR A 10 19.58 25.44 -8.03
C THR A 10 20.49 24.21 -8.00
N SER A 11 21.26 24.04 -6.95
CA SER A 11 21.88 22.75 -6.62
C SER A 11 22.39 22.73 -5.17
N ASN A 12 21.51 23.04 -4.22
CA ASN A 12 21.69 22.59 -2.85
C ASN A 12 20.74 21.39 -2.61
N ARG A 13 20.84 20.36 -3.44
CA ARG A 13 20.38 19.03 -3.02
C ARG A 13 21.28 18.64 -1.86
N LYS A 14 20.73 18.63 -0.63
CA LYS A 14 21.31 17.84 0.44
C LYS A 14 21.48 16.45 -0.13
N GLN A 15 22.69 16.07 -0.49
CA GLN A 15 23.06 14.67 -0.71
C GLN A 15 22.78 14.01 0.66
N ILE A 16 21.65 13.35 0.81
CA ILE A 16 21.39 12.50 1.97
C ILE A 16 22.48 11.43 1.85
N LEU A 17 23.48 11.50 2.73
CA LEU A 17 24.49 10.45 2.86
C LEU A 17 23.71 9.19 3.25
N MET A 18 23.56 8.24 2.32
CA MET A 18 22.89 6.97 2.61
C MET A 18 23.73 6.22 3.64
N GLU A 19 23.11 5.93 4.77
CA GLU A 19 23.72 5.10 5.80
C GLU A 19 23.90 3.66 5.30
N LYS A 20 24.91 2.97 5.85
CA LYS A 20 25.03 1.52 5.64
C LYS A 20 23.85 0.82 6.31
N ILE A 21 23.15 -0.01 5.56
CA ILE A 21 22.03 -0.82 6.08
C ILE A 21 22.58 -1.82 7.11
N ILE A 22 21.83 -2.04 8.19
CA ILE A 22 22.18 -3.00 9.24
C ILE A 22 22.36 -4.42 8.69
N GLU A 23 23.11 -5.26 9.40
CA GLU A 23 23.25 -6.67 9.07
C GLU A 23 21.89 -7.42 9.33
N PRO A 24 21.63 -8.53 8.62
CA PRO A 24 20.44 -9.33 8.84
C PRO A 24 20.31 -9.79 10.29
N ILE A 25 19.09 -9.78 10.80
CA ILE A 25 18.79 -10.36 12.12
C ILE A 25 18.82 -11.88 12.03
N SER A 26 19.33 -12.55 13.07
CA SER A 26 19.45 -14.01 13.04
C SER A 26 18.07 -14.69 12.99
N LYS A 27 17.98 -15.80 12.24
CA LYS A 27 16.73 -16.56 12.04
C LYS A 27 16.17 -17.10 13.35
N GLU A 28 17.04 -17.43 14.31
CA GLU A 28 16.67 -17.91 15.63
C GLU A 28 15.89 -16.84 16.42
N LEU A 29 16.33 -15.58 16.37
CA LEU A 29 15.64 -14.46 17.02
C LEU A 29 14.30 -14.18 16.34
N LEU A 30 14.24 -14.22 15.00
CA LEU A 30 12.99 -14.04 14.26
C LEU A 30 11.97 -15.12 14.63
N LYS A 31 12.38 -16.39 14.61
CA LYS A 31 11.51 -17.52 14.98
C LYS A 31 11.04 -17.48 16.43
N ALA A 32 11.85 -16.99 17.33
CA ALA A 32 11.49 -16.85 18.73
C ALA A 32 10.35 -15.83 18.96
N GLU A 33 10.24 -14.82 18.11
CA GLU A 33 9.21 -13.77 18.18
C GLU A 33 7.97 -14.08 17.31
N LEU A 34 8.10 -14.89 16.24
CA LEU A 34 7.01 -15.30 15.36
C LEU A 34 6.24 -16.50 15.94
N THR A 35 5.58 -16.28 17.06
CA THR A 35 4.84 -17.30 17.81
C THR A 35 3.46 -17.60 17.21
N GLU A 36 2.87 -18.76 17.54
CA GLU A 36 1.60 -19.22 16.99
C GLU A 36 0.42 -18.26 17.27
N ASP A 37 0.41 -17.61 18.42
CA ASP A 37 -0.62 -16.64 18.81
C ASP A 37 -0.59 -15.35 17.97
N LYS A 38 0.55 -15.03 17.35
CA LYS A 38 0.70 -13.90 16.41
C LYS A 38 0.39 -14.31 14.98
N ARG A 39 0.29 -15.60 14.68
CA ARG A 39 -0.02 -16.08 13.34
C ARG A 39 -1.48 -15.79 12.97
N LEU A 40 -1.68 -14.97 11.94
CA LEU A 40 -3.00 -14.65 11.41
C LEU A 40 -3.58 -15.83 10.64
N ARG A 41 -2.83 -16.36 9.67
CA ARG A 41 -3.25 -17.47 8.80
C ARG A 41 -2.10 -18.05 7.98
N HIS A 42 -2.34 -19.19 7.36
CA HIS A 42 -1.57 -19.64 6.20
C HIS A 42 -2.02 -18.91 4.93
N THR A 43 -1.10 -18.70 3.99
CA THR A 43 -1.46 -18.07 2.70
C THR A 43 -2.17 -19.06 1.78
N ASN A 44 -3.05 -18.56 0.90
CA ASN A 44 -3.75 -19.40 -0.06
C ASN A 44 -2.80 -20.10 -1.06
N ARG A 45 -1.64 -19.51 -1.29
CA ARG A 45 -0.62 -20.00 -2.22
C ARG A 45 0.78 -19.66 -1.71
N GLY A 46 1.75 -20.51 -2.10
CA GLY A 46 3.16 -20.26 -1.79
C GLY A 46 3.63 -20.88 -0.48
N GLY A 47 2.73 -21.47 0.33
CA GLY A 47 3.10 -22.16 1.57
C GLY A 47 3.68 -21.23 2.65
N ASN A 48 3.29 -19.96 2.63
CA ASN A 48 3.79 -18.95 3.57
C ASN A 48 2.82 -18.73 4.73
N ASP A 49 3.31 -18.11 5.78
CA ASP A 49 2.53 -17.71 6.95
C ASP A 49 2.42 -16.18 7.03
N LEU A 50 1.28 -15.72 7.54
CA LEU A 50 1.03 -14.31 7.82
C LEU A 50 1.01 -14.09 9.33
N TYR A 51 1.80 -13.12 9.77
CA TYR A 51 1.92 -12.73 11.17
C TYR A 51 1.51 -11.27 11.37
N ILE A 52 0.96 -10.97 12.54
CA ILE A 52 0.72 -9.61 13.02
C ILE A 52 1.63 -9.40 14.22
N ILE A 53 2.52 -8.40 14.10
CA ILE A 53 3.45 -8.00 15.17
C ILE A 53 3.49 -6.48 15.30
N ASP A 54 4.10 -6.00 16.36
CA ASP A 54 4.51 -4.61 16.50
C ASP A 54 5.92 -4.51 17.11
N ALA A 55 6.46 -3.28 17.19
CA ALA A 55 7.82 -3.06 17.68
C ALA A 55 8.00 -3.40 19.17
N HIS A 56 6.92 -3.39 19.96
CA HIS A 56 6.98 -3.67 21.38
C HIS A 56 6.99 -5.17 21.69
N ASP A 57 6.26 -5.95 20.90
CA ASP A 57 6.13 -7.39 21.12
C ASP A 57 7.11 -8.26 20.31
N SER A 58 7.70 -7.69 19.23
CA SER A 58 8.60 -8.39 18.31
C SER A 58 9.71 -7.47 17.78
N PRO A 59 10.58 -6.94 18.68
CA PRO A 59 11.58 -5.95 18.29
C PRO A 59 12.60 -6.45 17.26
N ASN A 60 13.00 -7.72 17.29
CA ASN A 60 13.91 -8.29 16.30
C ASN A 60 13.25 -8.44 14.93
N VAL A 61 12.00 -8.91 14.89
CA VAL A 61 11.20 -8.99 13.64
C VAL A 61 10.99 -7.58 13.08
N MET A 62 10.72 -6.58 13.92
CA MET A 62 10.58 -5.19 13.48
C MET A 62 11.88 -4.65 12.88
N GLN A 63 13.03 -4.93 13.47
CA GLN A 63 14.33 -4.54 12.92
C GLN A 63 14.57 -5.17 11.54
N GLU A 64 14.28 -6.46 11.38
CA GLU A 64 14.42 -7.13 10.08
C GLU A 64 13.44 -6.59 9.03
N ILE A 65 12.18 -6.32 9.41
CA ILE A 65 11.21 -5.65 8.53
C ILE A 65 11.75 -4.29 8.08
N GLY A 66 12.25 -3.47 9.00
CA GLY A 66 12.83 -2.16 8.68
C GLY A 66 14.04 -2.25 7.76
N ARG A 67 14.92 -3.25 7.98
CA ARG A 67 16.06 -3.54 7.09
C ARG A 67 15.60 -3.89 5.67
N LEU A 68 14.65 -4.81 5.54
CA LEU A 68 14.13 -5.26 4.25
C LEU A 68 13.35 -4.16 3.51
N ARG A 69 12.60 -3.32 4.23
CA ARG A 69 11.95 -2.11 3.71
C ARG A 69 12.97 -1.19 3.06
N GLU A 70 14.03 -0.83 3.80
CA GLU A 70 15.03 0.11 3.30
C GLU A 70 15.75 -0.45 2.07
N ILE A 71 16.10 -1.74 2.05
CA ILE A 71 16.67 -2.41 0.86
C ILE A 71 15.70 -2.33 -0.33
N ALA A 72 14.45 -2.72 -0.14
CA ALA A 72 13.46 -2.79 -1.22
C ALA A 72 13.14 -1.40 -1.79
N PHE A 73 13.01 -0.40 -0.93
CA PHE A 73 12.71 0.97 -1.34
C PHE A 73 13.89 1.65 -2.01
N ARG A 74 15.12 1.49 -1.51
CA ARG A 74 16.33 1.99 -2.19
C ARG A 74 16.51 1.38 -3.57
N ALA A 75 16.26 0.09 -3.71
CA ALA A 75 16.33 -0.60 -5.01
C ALA A 75 15.36 -0.03 -6.04
N SER A 76 14.26 0.59 -5.58
CA SER A 76 13.25 1.24 -6.44
C SER A 76 13.47 2.75 -6.60
N GLY A 77 14.46 3.35 -5.93
CA GLY A 77 14.75 4.79 -6.00
C GLY A 77 14.03 5.64 -4.95
N GLY A 78 13.47 5.03 -3.90
CA GLY A 78 12.92 5.68 -2.70
C GLY A 78 13.74 5.35 -1.47
N GLY A 79 13.06 5.27 -0.32
CA GLY A 79 13.66 4.94 0.98
C GLY A 79 14.00 6.17 1.82
N THR A 80 14.32 5.90 3.08
CA THR A 80 14.62 6.94 4.07
C THR A 80 16.08 7.41 4.01
N GLY A 81 16.97 6.60 3.46
CA GLY A 81 18.42 6.81 3.49
C GLY A 81 19.07 6.40 4.83
N LEU A 82 18.29 5.94 5.80
CA LEU A 82 18.75 5.49 7.11
C LEU A 82 19.21 4.02 7.06
N SER A 83 19.92 3.59 8.10
CA SER A 83 20.40 2.20 8.23
C SER A 83 19.25 1.16 8.35
N VAL A 84 18.05 1.62 8.75
CA VAL A 84 16.83 0.85 8.90
C VAL A 84 15.61 1.76 8.74
N ASP A 85 14.58 1.33 8.01
CA ASP A 85 13.32 2.09 7.85
C ASP A 85 12.37 1.76 9.01
N ILE A 86 12.63 2.39 10.16
CA ILE A 86 11.76 2.41 11.34
C ILE A 86 11.57 3.87 11.72
N ASP A 87 10.33 4.30 11.87
CA ASP A 87 9.98 5.66 12.22
C ASP A 87 9.19 5.74 13.55
N GLU A 88 8.77 6.94 13.92
CA GLU A 88 8.00 7.19 15.13
C GLU A 88 6.66 6.44 15.15
N TYR A 89 6.04 6.25 13.99
CA TYR A 89 4.78 5.51 13.87
C TYR A 89 4.93 4.02 14.16
N ASP A 90 6.11 3.46 13.93
CA ASP A 90 6.41 2.06 14.24
C ASP A 90 6.68 1.87 15.76
N THR A 91 7.05 2.93 16.51
CA THR A 91 7.56 2.84 17.89
C THR A 91 6.77 3.63 18.94
N MET A 92 5.80 4.46 18.53
CA MET A 92 4.95 5.25 19.45
C MET A 92 4.17 4.35 20.42
N GLU A 93 3.52 4.92 21.42
CA GLU A 93 2.81 4.18 22.48
C GLU A 93 1.73 3.22 21.95
N VAL A 94 0.98 3.63 20.93
CA VAL A 94 0.08 2.76 20.16
C VAL A 94 0.66 2.66 18.76
N PRO A 95 1.58 1.71 18.52
CA PRO A 95 2.33 1.67 17.29
C PRO A 95 1.51 1.11 16.13
N TYR A 96 1.93 1.45 14.92
CA TYR A 96 1.46 0.73 13.75
C TYR A 96 1.86 -0.74 13.85
N LYS A 97 0.91 -1.62 13.57
CA LYS A 97 1.16 -3.05 13.47
C LYS A 97 1.75 -3.40 12.13
N GLN A 98 2.49 -4.49 12.10
CA GLN A 98 3.10 -5.04 10.90
C GLN A 98 2.38 -6.33 10.52
N LEU A 99 1.87 -6.37 9.29
CA LEU A 99 1.42 -7.60 8.65
C LEU A 99 2.60 -8.14 7.85
N GLY A 100 3.30 -9.13 8.40
CA GLY A 100 4.48 -9.76 7.79
C GLY A 100 4.14 -11.07 7.11
N VAL A 101 4.73 -11.32 5.94
CA VAL A 101 4.68 -12.62 5.25
C VAL A 101 5.98 -13.36 5.51
N TRP A 102 5.89 -14.51 6.15
CA TRP A 102 7.00 -15.38 6.52
C TRP A 102 7.03 -16.63 5.63
N ASN A 103 8.18 -16.95 5.09
CA ASN A 103 8.44 -18.22 4.40
C ASN A 103 9.05 -19.19 5.39
N PRO A 104 8.32 -20.24 5.83
CA PRO A 104 8.83 -21.19 6.83
C PRO A 104 9.94 -22.10 6.29
N ASP A 105 9.97 -22.38 4.97
CA ASP A 105 11.00 -23.24 4.37
C ASP A 105 12.35 -22.52 4.26
N ALA A 106 12.33 -21.24 3.88
CA ALA A 106 13.52 -20.41 3.77
C ALA A 106 13.89 -19.74 5.11
N GLU A 107 12.95 -19.70 6.06
CA GLU A 107 13.05 -18.96 7.31
C GLU A 107 13.36 -17.47 7.07
N GLU A 108 12.52 -16.82 6.24
CA GLU A 108 12.73 -15.44 5.79
C GLU A 108 11.41 -14.66 5.72
N ILE A 109 11.48 -13.34 5.99
CA ILE A 109 10.38 -12.41 5.74
C ILE A 109 10.43 -12.03 4.26
N ILE A 110 9.35 -12.28 3.52
CA ILE A 110 9.28 -12.02 2.09
C ILE A 110 8.53 -10.74 1.72
N GLY A 111 7.85 -10.12 2.66
CA GLY A 111 7.15 -8.86 2.43
C GLY A 111 6.28 -8.47 3.60
N GLY A 112 5.65 -7.31 3.51
CA GLY A 112 4.77 -6.83 4.56
C GLY A 112 4.04 -5.54 4.23
N TYR A 113 3.13 -5.19 5.13
CA TYR A 113 2.47 -3.90 5.27
C TYR A 113 2.56 -3.45 6.72
N ARG A 114 2.62 -2.14 6.95
CA ARG A 114 2.23 -1.61 8.26
C ARG A 114 0.81 -1.07 8.20
N TYR A 115 0.10 -1.12 9.32
CA TYR A 115 -1.26 -0.60 9.41
C TYR A 115 -1.60 -0.09 10.81
N ILE A 116 -2.54 0.85 10.87
CA ILE A 116 -3.21 1.26 12.10
C ILE A 116 -4.71 1.27 11.87
N HIS A 117 -5.49 0.90 12.89
CA HIS A 117 -6.94 1.06 12.85
C HIS A 117 -7.32 2.50 13.23
N GLY A 118 -8.24 3.10 12.50
CA GLY A 118 -8.61 4.50 12.71
C GLY A 118 -9.18 4.82 14.09
N SER A 119 -9.72 3.82 14.83
CA SER A 119 -10.12 3.98 16.22
C SER A 119 -8.95 4.19 17.19
N ASP A 120 -7.74 3.79 16.79
CA ASP A 120 -6.53 3.88 17.61
C ASP A 120 -5.71 5.14 17.28
N VAL A 121 -6.16 5.90 16.29
CA VAL A 121 -5.47 7.11 15.82
C VAL A 121 -5.66 8.26 16.83
N ARG A 122 -4.56 8.91 17.17
CA ARG A 122 -4.54 10.15 17.95
C ARG A 122 -4.73 11.37 17.05
N PHE A 123 -5.08 12.49 17.65
CA PHE A 123 -5.29 13.75 16.95
C PHE A 123 -4.35 14.82 17.47
N ASP A 124 -3.93 15.70 16.59
CA ASP A 124 -3.15 16.89 16.94
C ASP A 124 -4.05 17.99 17.55
N ASP A 125 -3.43 19.10 17.98
CA ASP A 125 -4.12 20.25 18.59
C ASP A 125 -5.09 20.96 17.61
N LYS A 126 -5.01 20.67 16.32
CA LYS A 126 -5.89 21.20 15.28
C LYS A 126 -7.00 20.22 14.88
N GLY A 127 -7.08 19.08 15.57
CA GLY A 127 -8.07 18.04 15.28
C GLY A 127 -7.77 17.23 14.02
N GLN A 128 -6.53 17.28 13.49
CA GLN A 128 -6.11 16.42 12.39
C GLN A 128 -5.57 15.10 12.93
N PRO A 129 -5.83 13.98 12.24
CA PRO A 129 -5.34 12.68 12.69
C PRO A 129 -3.83 12.61 12.55
N ILE A 130 -3.15 11.99 13.52
CA ILE A 130 -1.70 11.72 13.50
C ILE A 130 -1.48 10.39 12.78
N LEU A 131 -1.35 10.46 11.46
CA LEU A 131 -1.13 9.33 10.56
C LEU A 131 0.19 9.49 9.81
N ALA A 132 0.74 8.38 9.34
CA ALA A 132 1.94 8.41 8.49
C ALA A 132 1.74 9.16 7.15
N THR A 133 0.50 9.47 6.81
CA THR A 133 0.12 10.27 5.62
C THR A 133 -0.16 11.74 5.95
N SER A 134 -0.25 12.13 7.22
CA SER A 134 -0.70 13.46 7.63
C SER A 134 0.24 14.60 7.27
N HIS A 135 1.53 14.31 7.04
CA HIS A 135 2.47 15.32 6.55
C HIS A 135 2.20 15.75 5.09
N MET A 136 1.45 14.94 4.32
CA MET A 136 1.12 15.23 2.92
C MET A 136 -0.34 15.58 2.69
N PHE A 137 -1.26 15.07 3.50
CA PHE A 137 -2.69 15.17 3.27
C PHE A 137 -3.43 15.81 4.44
N HIS A 138 -4.37 16.68 4.09
CA HIS A 138 -5.39 17.23 4.97
C HIS A 138 -6.64 16.35 4.90
N PHE A 139 -7.23 16.06 6.04
CA PHE A 139 -8.45 15.25 6.18
C PHE A 139 -9.64 16.16 6.52
N SER A 140 -10.72 16.08 5.75
CA SER A 140 -11.94 16.82 6.05
C SER A 140 -12.61 16.28 7.32
N GLU A 141 -13.39 17.12 7.98
CA GLU A 141 -14.18 16.72 9.14
C GLU A 141 -15.06 15.49 8.84
N LYS A 142 -15.66 15.47 7.64
CA LYS A 142 -16.45 14.32 7.18
C LYS A 142 -15.64 13.03 7.12
N PHE A 143 -14.41 13.07 6.59
CA PHE A 143 -13.55 11.88 6.58
C PHE A 143 -13.22 11.43 7.99
N ILE A 144 -12.84 12.38 8.86
CA ILE A 144 -12.48 12.12 10.25
C ILE A 144 -13.63 11.47 11.03
N GLN A 145 -14.85 11.95 10.87
CA GLN A 145 -16.00 11.49 11.64
C GLN A 145 -16.64 10.22 11.07
N GLU A 146 -16.78 10.12 9.74
CA GLU A 146 -17.58 9.08 9.11
C GLU A 146 -16.74 7.90 8.58
N TYR A 147 -15.49 8.15 8.16
CA TYR A 147 -14.65 7.15 7.50
C TYR A 147 -13.52 6.65 8.38
N LEU A 148 -12.72 7.56 8.96
CA LEU A 148 -11.51 7.21 9.71
C LEU A 148 -11.76 6.16 10.80
N PRO A 149 -12.80 6.22 11.65
CA PRO A 149 -13.01 5.23 12.71
C PRO A 149 -13.21 3.79 12.22
N ARG A 150 -13.51 3.63 10.91
CA ARG A 150 -13.73 2.33 10.25
C ARG A 150 -12.69 2.03 9.18
N THR A 151 -11.56 2.72 9.24
CA THR A 151 -10.49 2.64 8.23
C THR A 151 -9.25 1.97 8.81
N LEU A 152 -8.64 1.09 8.03
CA LEU A 152 -7.24 0.71 8.22
C LEU A 152 -6.38 1.60 7.34
N GLU A 153 -5.53 2.46 7.95
CA GLU A 153 -4.50 3.13 7.18
C GLU A 153 -3.35 2.15 6.94
N LEU A 154 -2.97 2.03 5.68
CA LEU A 154 -1.94 1.10 5.20
C LEU A 154 -0.72 1.88 4.70
N GLY A 155 0.46 1.40 5.05
CA GLY A 155 1.70 2.01 4.58
C GLY A 155 2.84 1.01 4.45
N ARG A 156 3.97 1.48 3.96
CA ARG A 156 5.21 0.69 3.87
C ARG A 156 5.03 -0.69 3.24
N SER A 157 4.20 -0.78 2.19
CA SER A 157 4.06 -2.01 1.40
C SER A 157 5.38 -2.36 0.74
N PHE A 158 5.92 -3.53 1.02
CA PHE A 158 7.14 -4.01 0.40
C PHE A 158 7.10 -5.51 0.11
N VAL A 159 7.88 -5.90 -0.88
CA VAL A 159 8.30 -7.29 -1.14
C VAL A 159 9.82 -7.27 -1.14
N ALA A 160 10.47 -8.20 -0.45
CA ALA A 160 11.92 -8.31 -0.43
C ALA A 160 12.45 -8.49 -1.86
N VAL A 161 13.60 -7.89 -2.17
CA VAL A 161 14.12 -7.76 -3.55
C VAL A 161 14.29 -9.13 -4.22
N GLU A 162 14.68 -10.15 -3.46
CA GLU A 162 14.87 -11.52 -3.90
C GLU A 162 13.55 -12.17 -4.38
N TYR A 163 12.42 -11.65 -3.93
CA TYR A 163 11.07 -12.11 -4.26
C TYR A 163 10.33 -11.21 -5.26
N GLN A 164 10.97 -10.15 -5.77
CA GLN A 164 10.38 -9.26 -6.78
C GLN A 164 10.60 -9.73 -8.22
N SER A 165 11.56 -10.62 -8.45
CA SER A 165 11.96 -11.01 -9.80
C SER A 165 10.98 -12.01 -10.43
N SER A 166 10.50 -11.67 -11.63
CA SER A 166 9.74 -12.58 -12.51
C SER A 166 10.62 -13.64 -13.20
N ARG A 167 11.94 -13.65 -12.94
CA ARG A 167 12.90 -14.34 -13.82
C ARG A 167 13.26 -15.76 -13.46
N ALA A 168 13.04 -16.21 -12.23
CA ALA A 168 13.62 -17.50 -11.89
C ALA A 168 12.76 -18.42 -11.03
N ASP A 169 12.05 -17.95 -10.04
CA ASP A 169 11.42 -18.86 -9.10
C ASP A 169 9.95 -18.53 -8.83
N THR A 170 9.15 -19.59 -8.75
CA THR A 170 7.77 -19.59 -8.28
C THR A 170 7.59 -18.88 -6.91
N LYS A 171 8.67 -18.68 -6.17
CA LYS A 171 8.69 -18.05 -4.84
C LYS A 171 8.17 -16.60 -4.84
N GLY A 172 8.61 -15.77 -5.80
CA GLY A 172 8.16 -14.37 -5.89
C GLY A 172 6.77 -14.17 -6.48
N LEU A 173 6.29 -15.18 -7.24
CA LEU A 173 5.03 -15.10 -7.98
C LEU A 173 3.82 -14.82 -7.08
N PHE A 174 3.85 -15.24 -5.82
CA PHE A 174 2.73 -15.14 -4.89
C PHE A 174 2.91 -14.06 -3.81
N ALA A 175 4.04 -13.36 -3.75
CA ALA A 175 4.32 -12.43 -2.67
C ALA A 175 3.25 -11.32 -2.54
N LEU A 176 2.89 -10.67 -3.65
CA LEU A 176 1.82 -9.66 -3.64
C LEU A 176 0.45 -10.25 -3.33
N ASP A 177 0.17 -11.47 -3.82
CA ASP A 177 -1.09 -12.18 -3.55
C ASP A 177 -1.22 -12.56 -2.07
N ASN A 178 -0.12 -12.96 -1.44
CA ASN A 178 -0.06 -13.25 0.00
C ASN A 178 -0.32 -11.99 0.85
N LEU A 179 0.20 -10.84 0.43
CA LEU A 179 -0.09 -9.57 1.10
C LEU A 179 -1.59 -9.24 1.04
N ILE A 180 -2.24 -9.46 -0.11
CA ILE A 180 -3.69 -9.27 -0.26
C ILE A 180 -4.47 -10.27 0.60
N ASP A 181 -4.02 -11.52 0.70
CA ASP A 181 -4.61 -12.52 1.62
C ASP A 181 -4.60 -12.01 3.07
N GLY A 182 -3.49 -11.39 3.49
CA GLY A 182 -3.36 -10.82 4.82
C GLY A 182 -4.28 -9.63 5.06
N LEU A 183 -4.33 -8.68 4.12
CA LEU A 183 -5.23 -7.53 4.21
C LEU A 183 -6.71 -7.97 4.28
N ALA A 184 -7.07 -8.97 3.48
CA ALA A 184 -8.42 -9.52 3.50
C ALA A 184 -8.75 -10.21 4.85
N ALA A 185 -7.80 -10.94 5.43
CA ALA A 185 -7.97 -11.56 6.74
C ALA A 185 -8.13 -10.51 7.85
N LEU A 186 -7.40 -9.38 7.78
CA LEU A 186 -7.56 -8.27 8.72
C LEU A 186 -9.00 -7.76 8.78
N THR A 187 -9.70 -7.65 7.65
CA THR A 187 -11.09 -7.19 7.62
C THR A 187 -12.08 -8.15 8.28
N VAL A 188 -11.68 -9.40 8.46
CA VAL A 188 -12.49 -10.41 9.17
C VAL A 188 -12.19 -10.41 10.67
N VAL A 189 -10.92 -10.26 11.06
CA VAL A 189 -10.55 -10.21 12.48
C VAL A 189 -10.85 -8.84 13.10
N LEU A 190 -10.88 -7.79 12.29
CA LEU A 190 -11.26 -6.42 12.64
C LEU A 190 -12.58 -6.05 11.93
N PRO A 191 -13.75 -6.48 12.43
CA PRO A 191 -15.01 -6.41 11.70
C PRO A 191 -15.52 -4.98 11.46
N ASP A 192 -14.98 -4.01 12.19
CA ASP A 192 -15.31 -2.59 12.02
C ASP A 192 -14.46 -1.93 10.91
N ALA A 193 -13.44 -2.62 10.41
CA ALA A 193 -12.63 -2.16 9.28
C ALA A 193 -13.44 -2.31 7.97
N GLU A 194 -14.00 -1.20 7.49
CA GLU A 194 -14.80 -1.13 6.25
C GLU A 194 -14.02 -0.53 5.10
N TYR A 195 -12.91 0.15 5.37
CA TYR A 195 -12.10 0.86 4.38
C TYR A 195 -10.63 0.58 4.56
N PHE A 196 -9.92 0.57 3.43
CA PHE A 196 -8.46 0.71 3.39
C PHE A 196 -8.13 2.11 2.87
N PHE A 197 -7.34 2.86 3.62
CA PHE A 197 -6.75 4.11 3.19
C PHE A 197 -5.23 3.96 3.08
N GLY A 198 -4.62 4.54 2.06
CA GLY A 198 -3.19 4.47 1.88
C GLY A 198 -2.72 5.28 0.67
N LYS A 199 -1.53 4.96 0.18
CA LYS A 199 -0.88 5.68 -0.92
C LYS A 199 -0.40 4.71 -1.98
N MET A 200 -0.51 5.14 -3.24
CA MET A 200 0.19 4.53 -4.37
C MET A 200 1.43 5.35 -4.68
N THR A 201 2.59 4.70 -4.74
CA THR A 201 3.87 5.36 -4.99
C THR A 201 4.27 5.21 -6.45
N MET A 202 4.65 6.31 -7.09
CA MET A 202 5.39 6.34 -8.35
C MET A 202 6.75 7.01 -8.15
N TYR A 203 7.77 6.42 -8.75
CA TYR A 203 9.15 6.88 -8.60
C TYR A 203 9.49 7.95 -9.65
N PRO A 204 10.34 8.95 -9.33
CA PRO A 204 10.71 10.01 -10.26
C PRO A 204 11.35 9.52 -11.57
N SER A 205 11.95 8.33 -11.54
CA SER A 205 12.55 7.68 -12.71
C SER A 205 11.53 7.11 -13.72
N TYR A 206 10.25 7.06 -13.33
CA TYR A 206 9.20 6.55 -14.22
C TYR A 206 8.94 7.52 -15.38
N ASP A 207 8.61 7.00 -16.58
CA ASP A 207 8.33 7.83 -17.77
C ASP A 207 7.26 8.87 -17.47
N ARG A 208 7.58 10.15 -17.67
CA ARG A 208 6.74 11.27 -17.24
C ARG A 208 5.40 11.34 -17.97
N LEU A 209 5.38 10.99 -19.26
CA LEU A 209 4.14 10.96 -20.01
C LEU A 209 3.24 9.77 -19.60
N ALA A 210 3.85 8.60 -19.37
CA ALA A 210 3.12 7.44 -18.85
C ALA A 210 2.56 7.72 -17.45
N ARG A 211 3.33 8.41 -16.61
CA ARG A 211 2.90 8.86 -15.28
C ARG A 211 1.68 9.77 -15.39
N ASP A 212 1.72 10.78 -16.24
CA ASP A 212 0.60 11.71 -16.42
C ASP A 212 -0.65 11.02 -16.98
N MET A 213 -0.47 10.07 -17.90
CA MET A 213 -1.58 9.24 -18.40
C MET A 213 -2.25 8.44 -17.26
N ILE A 214 -1.44 7.86 -16.37
CA ILE A 214 -1.95 7.11 -15.21
C ILE A 214 -2.70 8.04 -14.27
N LEU A 215 -2.13 9.19 -13.90
CA LEU A 215 -2.76 10.14 -12.98
C LEU A 215 -4.06 10.71 -13.53
N TYR A 216 -4.08 11.05 -14.84
CA TYR A 216 -5.30 11.51 -15.50
C TYR A 216 -6.38 10.43 -15.51
N PHE A 217 -6.01 9.19 -15.84
CA PHE A 217 -6.92 8.04 -15.80
C PHE A 217 -7.50 7.81 -14.41
N LEU A 218 -6.65 7.86 -13.39
CA LEU A 218 -7.07 7.69 -11.99
C LEU A 218 -8.05 8.78 -11.57
N ASP A 219 -7.77 10.05 -11.87
CA ASP A 219 -8.71 11.14 -11.56
C ASP A 219 -10.02 11.02 -12.33
N LYS A 220 -9.96 10.63 -13.60
CA LYS A 220 -11.15 10.46 -14.44
C LYS A 220 -12.10 9.42 -13.87
N HIS A 221 -11.60 8.25 -13.48
CA HIS A 221 -12.42 7.10 -13.09
C HIS A 221 -12.69 7.00 -11.58
N PHE A 222 -11.79 7.56 -10.76
CA PHE A 222 -11.80 7.36 -9.31
C PHE A 222 -11.67 8.65 -8.50
N GLY A 223 -11.52 9.81 -9.14
CA GLY A 223 -11.29 11.09 -8.45
C GLY A 223 -12.40 11.42 -7.43
N ASP A 224 -12.02 11.73 -6.21
CA ASP A 224 -12.96 12.18 -5.17
C ASP A 224 -13.45 13.59 -5.48
N ARG A 225 -14.71 13.73 -5.81
CA ARG A 225 -15.37 15.01 -6.06
C ARG A 225 -15.94 15.66 -4.79
N ARG A 226 -15.78 15.01 -3.64
CA ARG A 226 -16.27 15.49 -2.33
C ARG A 226 -15.19 16.15 -1.50
N HIS A 227 -13.94 16.12 -1.98
CA HIS A 227 -12.76 16.67 -1.29
C HIS A 227 -12.60 16.16 0.15
N MET A 228 -12.82 14.84 0.34
CA MET A 228 -12.72 14.24 1.67
C MET A 228 -11.29 14.24 2.21
N VAL A 229 -10.32 14.05 1.32
CA VAL A 229 -8.89 14.15 1.60
C VAL A 229 -8.25 14.96 0.50
N SER A 230 -7.31 15.84 0.81
CA SER A 230 -6.64 16.69 -0.17
C SER A 230 -5.16 16.85 0.16
N ALA A 231 -4.31 16.84 -0.87
CA ALA A 231 -2.89 17.09 -0.69
C ALA A 231 -2.65 18.55 -0.27
N TYR A 232 -1.76 18.81 0.70
CA TYR A 232 -1.34 20.17 1.04
C TYR A 232 -0.63 20.84 -0.13
N HIS A 233 0.19 20.08 -0.86
CA HIS A 233 0.93 20.54 -2.03
C HIS A 233 0.65 19.60 -3.19
N PRO A 234 -0.47 19.80 -3.91
CA PRO A 234 -0.89 18.91 -4.99
C PRO A 234 0.09 18.95 -6.15
N LEU A 235 0.44 17.78 -6.65
CA LEU A 235 1.25 17.61 -7.84
C LEU A 235 0.36 17.70 -9.09
N PHE A 236 0.77 18.51 -10.07
CA PHE A 236 0.05 18.67 -11.30
C PHE A 236 0.67 17.84 -12.43
N LEU A 237 -0.12 17.62 -13.50
CA LEU A 237 0.35 17.01 -14.72
C LEU A 237 1.39 17.92 -15.40
N GLU A 238 2.45 17.32 -15.93
CA GLU A 238 3.48 18.06 -16.70
C GLU A 238 3.07 18.29 -18.13
N HIS A 239 2.22 17.41 -18.67
CA HIS A 239 1.72 17.48 -20.04
C HIS A 239 0.31 18.06 -20.08
N ASN A 240 -0.06 18.61 -21.26
CA ASN A 240 -1.38 19.21 -21.46
C ASN A 240 -2.51 18.18 -21.23
N PRO A 241 -3.43 18.40 -20.28
CA PRO A 241 -4.54 17.48 -20.01
C PRO A 241 -5.47 17.23 -21.20
N GLN A 242 -5.51 18.15 -22.17
CA GLN A 242 -6.36 18.01 -23.36
C GLN A 242 -6.01 16.78 -24.18
N GLN A 243 -4.72 16.45 -24.32
CA GLN A 243 -4.30 15.23 -25.03
C GLN A 243 -4.82 13.94 -24.38
N PHE A 244 -4.93 13.92 -23.05
CA PHE A 244 -5.47 12.77 -22.32
C PHE A 244 -6.99 12.70 -22.42
N ARG A 245 -7.66 13.84 -22.48
CA ARG A 245 -9.11 13.90 -22.73
C ARG A 245 -9.47 13.35 -24.10
N GLU A 246 -8.64 13.62 -25.11
CA GLU A 246 -8.81 13.10 -26.46
C GLU A 246 -8.46 11.60 -26.54
N LEU A 247 -7.54 11.15 -25.72
CA LEU A 247 -7.12 9.74 -25.64
C LEU A 247 -8.16 8.85 -24.93
N PHE A 248 -8.68 9.33 -23.79
CA PHE A 248 -9.64 8.60 -22.95
C PHE A 248 -11.06 9.16 -23.17
N VAL A 249 -11.63 8.91 -24.33
CA VAL A 249 -12.98 9.41 -24.71
C VAL A 249 -14.11 8.53 -24.23
N GLU A 250 -13.81 7.26 -23.90
CA GLU A 250 -14.81 6.30 -23.49
C GLU A 250 -15.33 6.60 -22.07
N SER A 251 -16.57 6.23 -21.80
CA SER A 251 -17.13 6.28 -20.45
C SER A 251 -16.90 4.98 -19.67
N ASP A 252 -16.46 3.93 -20.35
CA ASP A 252 -16.22 2.61 -19.78
C ASP A 252 -14.76 2.45 -19.31
N PHE A 253 -14.61 2.15 -18.02
CA PHE A 253 -13.32 1.85 -17.40
C PHE A 253 -12.51 0.79 -18.17
N LYS A 254 -13.14 -0.30 -18.62
CA LYS A 254 -12.41 -1.40 -19.27
C LYS A 254 -11.81 -0.99 -20.61
N GLN A 255 -12.50 -0.13 -21.35
CA GLN A 255 -12.00 0.37 -22.65
C GLN A 255 -10.86 1.35 -22.42
N ASP A 256 -11.04 2.35 -21.55
CA ASP A 256 -9.99 3.30 -21.20
C ASP A 256 -8.77 2.59 -20.56
N TYR A 257 -8.97 1.56 -19.75
CA TYR A 257 -7.87 0.77 -19.16
C TYR A 257 -7.06 0.03 -20.26
N ARG A 258 -7.71 -0.50 -21.30
CA ARG A 258 -6.99 -1.12 -22.43
C ARG A 258 -6.14 -0.09 -23.16
N ILE A 259 -6.69 1.11 -23.40
CA ILE A 259 -5.98 2.22 -24.00
C ILE A 259 -4.79 2.60 -23.13
N LEU A 260 -4.98 2.86 -21.84
CA LEU A 260 -3.92 3.18 -20.90
C LEU A 260 -2.80 2.15 -20.95
N ASN A 261 -3.13 0.87 -20.84
CA ASN A 261 -2.14 -0.21 -20.83
C ASN A 261 -1.34 -0.28 -22.14
N SER A 262 -2.02 -0.05 -23.28
CA SER A 262 -1.37 0.02 -24.60
C SER A 262 -0.40 1.19 -24.69
N GLU A 263 -0.84 2.39 -24.30
CA GLU A 263 -0.03 3.61 -24.44
C GLU A 263 1.17 3.60 -23.48
N VAL A 264 0.99 3.15 -22.25
CA VAL A 264 2.09 2.98 -21.28
C VAL A 264 3.14 1.99 -21.82
N ARG A 265 2.71 0.86 -22.41
CA ARG A 265 3.63 -0.11 -23.03
C ARG A 265 4.39 0.44 -24.23
N LYS A 266 3.77 1.28 -25.04
CA LYS A 266 4.47 1.98 -26.15
C LYS A 266 5.61 2.87 -25.64
N ARG A 267 5.56 3.31 -24.38
CA ARG A 267 6.64 4.06 -23.70
C ARG A 267 7.74 3.17 -23.14
N GLY A 268 7.68 1.84 -23.36
CA GLY A 268 8.66 0.88 -22.86
C GLY A 268 8.54 0.56 -21.36
N CYS A 269 7.44 0.95 -20.72
CA CYS A 269 7.19 0.67 -19.31
C CYS A 269 5.86 -0.08 -19.10
N ASN A 270 5.55 -0.42 -17.87
CA ASN A 270 4.27 -1.04 -17.50
C ASN A 270 3.63 -0.19 -16.39
N ILE A 271 2.30 -0.23 -16.29
CA ILE A 271 1.62 0.33 -15.11
C ILE A 271 2.23 -0.33 -13.86
N PRO A 272 2.67 0.45 -12.84
CA PRO A 272 3.30 -0.11 -11.64
C PRO A 272 2.41 -1.20 -11.03
N PRO A 273 2.97 -2.36 -10.62
CA PRO A 273 2.17 -3.52 -10.20
C PRO A 273 1.16 -3.22 -9.11
N LEU A 274 1.53 -2.41 -8.12
CA LEU A 274 0.67 -2.03 -7.00
C LEU A 274 -0.48 -1.11 -7.45
N VAL A 275 -0.18 -0.12 -8.31
CA VAL A 275 -1.20 0.76 -8.92
C VAL A 275 -2.20 -0.07 -9.71
N ASN A 276 -1.69 -1.01 -10.53
CA ASN A 276 -2.52 -1.91 -11.30
C ASN A 276 -3.39 -2.83 -10.42
N ALA A 277 -2.83 -3.34 -9.34
CA ALA A 277 -3.56 -4.19 -8.39
C ALA A 277 -4.73 -3.42 -7.76
N TYR A 278 -4.48 -2.20 -7.27
CA TYR A 278 -5.52 -1.39 -6.60
C TYR A 278 -6.64 -0.96 -7.54
N MET A 279 -6.35 -0.52 -8.77
CA MET A 279 -7.37 -0.18 -9.77
C MET A 279 -8.32 -1.35 -10.07
N ASN A 280 -7.87 -2.58 -9.86
CA ASN A 280 -8.63 -3.80 -10.14
C ASN A 280 -9.17 -4.48 -8.87
N LEU A 281 -9.13 -3.81 -7.70
CA LEU A 281 -9.72 -4.35 -6.47
C LEU A 281 -11.20 -3.98 -6.30
N SER A 282 -11.54 -2.72 -6.59
CA SER A 282 -12.88 -2.19 -6.36
C SER A 282 -13.26 -1.18 -7.44
N PRO A 283 -14.49 -1.22 -7.95
CA PRO A 283 -14.97 -0.24 -8.91
C PRO A 283 -15.26 1.14 -8.27
N THR A 284 -15.30 1.22 -6.96
CA THR A 284 -15.62 2.41 -6.17
C THR A 284 -14.43 2.95 -5.39
N MET A 285 -13.21 2.55 -5.77
CA MET A 285 -11.99 3.17 -5.24
C MET A 285 -12.08 4.70 -5.38
N LEU A 286 -11.56 5.44 -4.40
CA LEU A 286 -11.42 6.89 -4.48
C LEU A 286 -9.95 7.27 -4.54
N VAL A 287 -9.66 8.32 -5.30
CA VAL A 287 -8.33 8.92 -5.45
C VAL A 287 -8.38 10.37 -5.00
N PHE A 288 -7.44 10.78 -4.14
CA PHE A 288 -7.44 12.06 -3.43
C PHE A 288 -6.39 13.06 -3.93
N GLY A 289 -5.80 12.78 -5.08
CA GLY A 289 -4.70 13.57 -5.62
C GLY A 289 -3.33 13.02 -5.23
N THR A 290 -2.30 13.67 -5.76
CA THR A 290 -0.91 13.24 -5.63
C THR A 290 -0.08 14.35 -5.02
N ALA A 291 0.87 14.00 -4.16
CA ALA A 291 1.87 14.90 -3.57
C ALA A 291 3.27 14.30 -3.69
N ILE A 292 4.31 15.14 -3.60
CA ILE A 292 5.68 14.69 -3.50
C ILE A 292 6.01 14.40 -2.03
N ASN A 293 6.58 13.24 -1.76
CA ASN A 293 7.09 12.88 -0.45
C ASN A 293 8.58 13.16 -0.35
N HIS A 294 8.92 14.32 0.20
CA HIS A 294 10.31 14.76 0.36
C HIS A 294 11.10 13.95 1.38
N GLU A 295 10.41 13.27 2.30
CA GLU A 295 11.04 12.47 3.35
C GLU A 295 11.35 11.04 2.89
N PHE A 296 10.93 10.68 1.67
CA PHE A 296 11.03 9.31 1.16
C PHE A 296 11.59 9.23 -0.27
N GLY A 297 12.65 9.99 -0.56
CA GLY A 297 13.32 9.95 -1.86
C GLY A 297 12.59 10.71 -2.97
N GLU A 298 11.84 11.76 -2.65
CA GLU A 298 11.12 12.61 -3.63
C GLU A 298 10.10 11.83 -4.46
N VAL A 299 9.56 10.73 -3.92
CA VAL A 299 8.56 9.93 -4.64
C VAL A 299 7.22 10.65 -4.72
N GLU A 300 6.45 10.32 -5.76
CA GLU A 300 5.10 10.84 -5.98
C GLU A 300 4.08 9.88 -5.38
N GLU A 301 3.29 10.35 -4.43
CA GLU A 301 2.34 9.53 -3.70
C GLU A 301 0.91 10.00 -3.91
N THR A 302 0.08 9.10 -4.41
CA THR A 302 -1.34 9.32 -4.66
C THR A 302 -2.17 8.68 -3.57
N GLY A 303 -2.95 9.49 -2.83
CA GLY A 303 -3.85 9.01 -1.78
C GLY A 303 -5.03 8.22 -2.35
N ILE A 304 -5.38 7.09 -1.72
CA ILE A 304 -6.49 6.24 -2.15
C ILE A 304 -7.33 5.74 -0.97
N LEU A 305 -8.62 5.48 -1.23
CA LEU A 305 -9.53 4.80 -0.32
C LEU A 305 -10.25 3.67 -1.06
N ILE A 306 -10.27 2.48 -0.48
CA ILE A 306 -10.95 1.30 -1.02
C ILE A 306 -11.98 0.81 -0.02
N SER A 307 -13.24 0.67 -0.45
CA SER A 307 -14.30 0.04 0.35
C SER A 307 -14.17 -1.48 0.30
N VAL A 308 -14.02 -2.11 1.45
CA VAL A 308 -13.96 -3.57 1.60
C VAL A 308 -15.26 -4.24 1.15
N ASN A 309 -16.39 -3.57 1.37
CA ASN A 309 -17.70 -4.09 1.02
C ASN A 309 -17.96 -4.07 -0.50
N GLU A 310 -17.19 -3.30 -1.25
CA GLU A 310 -17.36 -3.08 -2.70
C GLU A 310 -16.19 -3.67 -3.52
N LEU A 311 -15.42 -4.58 -2.92
CA LEU A 311 -14.43 -5.37 -3.65
C LEU A 311 -15.11 -6.22 -4.73
N HIS A 312 -14.43 -6.40 -5.87
CA HIS A 312 -14.90 -7.32 -6.90
C HIS A 312 -15.14 -8.73 -6.33
N GLU A 313 -16.21 -9.39 -6.78
CA GLU A 313 -16.68 -10.65 -6.21
C GLU A 313 -15.64 -11.78 -6.26
N ASP A 314 -14.85 -11.85 -7.33
CA ASP A 314 -13.76 -12.81 -7.49
C ASP A 314 -12.66 -12.60 -6.44
N LYS A 315 -12.31 -11.34 -6.15
CA LYS A 315 -11.34 -10.96 -5.11
C LYS A 315 -11.86 -11.31 -3.71
N ARG A 316 -13.12 -10.95 -3.46
CA ARG A 316 -13.77 -11.27 -2.20
C ARG A 316 -13.83 -12.78 -1.95
N LYS A 317 -14.25 -13.56 -2.94
CA LYS A 317 -14.27 -15.03 -2.85
C LYS A 317 -12.89 -15.59 -2.58
N ARG A 318 -11.89 -15.15 -3.32
CA ARG A 318 -10.54 -15.68 -3.23
C ARG A 318 -9.86 -15.39 -1.89
N HIS A 319 -9.97 -14.19 -1.37
CA HIS A 319 -9.15 -13.72 -0.24
C HIS A 319 -9.92 -13.71 1.09
N ILE A 320 -11.19 -13.31 1.10
CA ILE A 320 -12.01 -13.24 2.32
C ILE A 320 -12.65 -14.59 2.65
N LEU A 321 -13.32 -15.20 1.66
CA LEU A 321 -14.05 -16.45 1.93
C LEU A 321 -13.11 -17.62 2.22
N SER A 322 -11.94 -17.69 1.58
CA SER A 322 -10.93 -18.71 1.88
C SER A 322 -10.49 -18.65 3.34
N PHE A 323 -10.30 -17.44 3.90
CA PHE A 323 -9.96 -17.29 5.31
C PHE A 323 -11.10 -17.76 6.23
N VAL A 324 -12.34 -17.42 5.90
CA VAL A 324 -13.51 -17.84 6.70
C VAL A 324 -13.77 -19.35 6.60
N GLU A 325 -13.38 -19.99 5.50
CA GLU A 325 -13.42 -21.46 5.38
C GLU A 325 -12.35 -22.13 6.26
N GLU A 326 -11.17 -21.56 6.32
CA GLU A 326 -10.06 -21.99 7.22
C GLU A 326 -10.41 -21.73 8.70
N ARG A 327 -11.07 -20.62 9.00
CA ARG A 327 -11.38 -20.16 10.36
C ARG A 327 -12.90 -19.99 10.54
N PRO A 328 -13.66 -21.09 10.69
CA PRO A 328 -15.14 -21.08 10.71
C PRO A 328 -15.78 -20.25 11.82
N GLU A 329 -15.05 -19.97 12.91
CA GLU A 329 -15.49 -19.10 14.00
C GLU A 329 -15.78 -17.67 13.54
N PHE A 330 -15.19 -17.21 12.45
CA PHE A 330 -15.39 -15.87 11.88
C PHE A 330 -16.57 -15.78 10.91
N LYS A 331 -17.27 -16.87 10.58
CA LYS A 331 -18.41 -16.86 9.61
C LYS A 331 -19.47 -15.82 9.90
N LYS A 332 -19.74 -15.57 11.17
CA LYS A 332 -20.74 -14.56 11.58
C LYS A 332 -20.29 -13.11 11.37
N ARG A 333 -18.99 -12.88 11.25
CA ARG A 333 -18.39 -11.53 11.11
C ARG A 333 -18.43 -11.02 9.68
N VAL A 334 -18.49 -11.90 8.68
CA VAL A 334 -18.49 -11.48 7.28
C VAL A 334 -19.88 -11.00 6.89
N ARG A 335 -20.02 -9.68 6.65
CA ARG A 335 -21.28 -9.08 6.17
C ARG A 335 -21.71 -9.74 4.85
N GLY A 336 -22.95 -10.21 4.80
CA GLY A 336 -23.48 -10.91 3.63
C GLY A 336 -23.08 -12.40 3.51
N ALA A 337 -22.49 -13.01 4.54
CA ALA A 337 -22.13 -14.43 4.53
C ALA A 337 -23.32 -15.37 4.19
N LYS A 338 -24.55 -14.99 4.57
CA LYS A 338 -25.76 -15.74 4.20
C LYS A 338 -26.01 -15.82 2.68
N VAL A 339 -25.58 -14.80 1.94
CA VAL A 339 -25.71 -14.76 0.46
C VAL A 339 -24.57 -15.54 -0.20
N LEU A 340 -23.40 -15.56 0.43
CA LEU A 340 -22.18 -16.15 -0.12
C LEU A 340 -22.04 -17.66 0.18
N PHE A 341 -22.70 -18.14 1.24
CA PHE A 341 -22.79 -19.56 1.57
C PHE A 341 -24.26 -20.02 1.38
N PRO A 342 -24.69 -20.32 0.15
CA PRO A 342 -25.99 -20.96 -0.05
C PRO A 342 -25.95 -22.28 0.73
N PHE A 343 -26.92 -22.47 1.60
CA PHE A 343 -27.05 -23.68 2.40
C PHE A 343 -26.86 -24.92 1.51
N ARG A 344 -25.77 -25.67 1.73
CA ARG A 344 -25.71 -27.04 1.24
C ARG A 344 -26.91 -27.75 1.82
N LYS A 345 -27.97 -27.98 1.02
CA LYS A 345 -29.02 -28.91 1.39
C LYS A 345 -28.34 -30.22 1.72
N LYS A 346 -28.41 -30.63 2.99
CA LYS A 346 -28.04 -31.99 3.37
C LYS A 346 -28.84 -32.94 2.46
N ARG A 347 -28.14 -33.70 1.67
CA ARG A 347 -28.72 -34.93 1.07
C ARG A 347 -28.70 -36.02 2.14
#